data_a3c6fd86f47e657fdaf35d02e20c1e67
#
_entry.id   a3c6fd86f47e657fdaf35d02e20c1e67
#
_cell.length_a   1.000
_cell.length_b   1.000
_cell.length_c   1.000
_cell.angle_alpha   90.00
_cell.angle_beta   90.00
_cell.angle_gamma   90.00
#
_symmetry.space_group_name_H-M   'P 1'
#
loop_
_entity.id
_entity.type
_entity.pdbx_description
1 polymer ?
#
loop_
_entity_poly.entity_id
_entity_poly.type
_entity_poly.pdbx_seq_one_letter_code
_entity_poly.pdbx_strand_id
1 'polypeptide(L)'
;MTKLQSSTTITLSGPRRAPAQMLADQSYDGHKSVHDGDSAAKLGLPGAPIEGPTHFSQFEPFGAALWGDRWFTHGCISAHFLNMVIGGEEVEAKLTIDGPGAVRGRIDAAKADGTPVLTGTLSIGPDHGPTELSERLVAAAARPPESFHVIDQMTIGQRSSGDEIVRIGFDDHMGSLYRSRSARSSL
;
A
#
# COMPACT_ATOMS: atom_id res chain seq x y z
N MET A 1 -39.02 17.28 10.38
CA MET A 1 -38.57 16.18 11.26
C MET A 1 -37.35 15.53 10.60
N THR A 2 -36.16 15.87 11.06
CA THR A 2 -34.88 15.34 10.54
C THR A 2 -34.69 13.95 11.16
N LYS A 3 -34.79 12.89 10.38
CA LYS A 3 -34.42 11.56 10.81
C LYS A 3 -32.91 11.53 11.03
N LEU A 4 -32.47 11.44 12.28
CA LEU A 4 -31.12 11.02 12.64
C LEU A 4 -30.96 9.56 12.14
N GLN A 5 -30.27 9.38 11.00
CA GLN A 5 -29.79 8.07 10.60
C GLN A 5 -28.56 7.77 11.49
N SER A 6 -28.72 6.85 12.43
CA SER A 6 -27.59 6.25 13.14
C SER A 6 -26.82 5.41 12.13
N SER A 7 -25.70 5.90 11.63
CA SER A 7 -24.78 5.10 10.84
C SER A 7 -24.00 4.20 11.79
N THR A 8 -24.16 2.89 11.65
CA THR A 8 -23.38 1.93 12.42
C THR A 8 -22.03 1.76 11.74
N THR A 9 -20.99 2.35 12.28
CA THR A 9 -19.61 2.14 11.81
C THR A 9 -19.17 0.70 12.14
N ILE A 10 -18.63 -0.01 11.14
CA ILE A 10 -18.10 -1.37 11.27
C ILE A 10 -16.60 -1.33 11.00
N THR A 11 -15.81 -1.91 11.91
CA THR A 11 -14.37 -2.07 11.73
C THR A 11 -14.04 -3.56 11.59
N LEU A 12 -13.38 -3.91 10.49
CA LEU A 12 -12.80 -5.22 10.23
C LEU A 12 -11.31 -5.15 10.52
N SER A 13 -10.78 -6.13 11.25
CA SER A 13 -9.35 -6.24 11.55
C SER A 13 -8.80 -7.52 10.93
N GLY A 14 -7.65 -7.41 10.29
CA GLY A 14 -6.86 -8.55 9.85
C GLY A 14 -6.00 -9.13 10.97
N PRO A 15 -5.43 -10.31 10.78
CA PRO A 15 -4.44 -10.83 11.69
C PRO A 15 -3.14 -10.02 11.60
N ARG A 16 -2.39 -9.97 12.70
CA ARG A 16 -1.01 -9.46 12.67
C ARG A 16 -0.13 -10.38 11.83
N ARG A 17 0.69 -9.79 10.98
CA ARG A 17 1.56 -10.51 10.05
C ARG A 17 2.86 -9.75 9.85
N ALA A 18 3.97 -10.48 9.77
CA ALA A 18 5.25 -9.94 9.31
C ALA A 18 5.30 -9.99 7.78
N PRO A 19 5.45 -8.86 7.08
CA PRO A 19 5.64 -8.85 5.63
C PRO A 19 7.03 -9.40 5.27
N ALA A 20 7.11 -10.01 4.09
CA ALA A 20 8.37 -10.42 3.48
C ALA A 20 8.85 -9.38 2.45
N GLN A 21 10.17 -9.32 2.24
CA GLN A 21 10.78 -8.49 1.21
C GLN A 21 10.43 -9.03 -0.18
N MET A 22 9.97 -8.16 -1.08
CA MET A 22 9.75 -8.49 -2.49
C MET A 22 11.07 -8.81 -3.20
N LEU A 23 12.15 -8.12 -2.84
CA LEU A 23 13.48 -8.27 -3.46
C LEU A 23 14.14 -9.63 -3.18
N ALA A 24 13.62 -10.43 -2.23
CA ALA A 24 14.15 -11.76 -1.96
C ALA A 24 14.17 -12.65 -3.22
N ASP A 25 13.21 -12.44 -4.13
CA ASP A 25 13.03 -13.23 -5.34
C ASP A 25 13.18 -12.40 -6.63
N GLN A 26 13.80 -11.22 -6.52
CA GLN A 26 14.04 -10.31 -7.65
C GLN A 26 15.51 -9.96 -7.77
N SER A 27 15.95 -9.67 -8.99
CA SER A 27 17.28 -9.12 -9.24
C SER A 27 17.20 -7.93 -10.20
N TYR A 28 18.03 -6.92 -9.94
CA TYR A 28 18.14 -5.72 -10.75
C TYR A 28 19.61 -5.53 -11.15
N ASP A 29 19.92 -5.59 -12.43
CA ASP A 29 21.30 -5.47 -12.92
C ASP A 29 21.87 -4.08 -12.58
N GLY A 30 22.88 -4.06 -11.68
CA GLY A 30 23.56 -2.84 -11.25
C GLY A 30 22.71 -1.86 -10.40
N HIS A 31 21.45 -2.16 -10.15
CA HIS A 31 20.58 -1.30 -9.36
C HIS A 31 20.80 -1.52 -7.86
N LYS A 32 20.92 -0.43 -7.11
CA LYS A 32 20.97 -0.44 -5.65
C LYS A 32 19.65 0.09 -5.11
N SER A 33 19.02 -0.67 -4.23
CA SER A 33 17.74 -0.31 -3.63
C SER A 33 17.87 -0.03 -2.14
N VAL A 34 17.10 0.92 -1.62
CA VAL A 34 16.94 1.15 -0.17
C VAL A 34 16.38 -0.09 0.54
N HIS A 35 15.72 -0.97 -0.19
CA HIS A 35 15.18 -2.24 0.31
C HIS A 35 16.23 -3.36 0.43
N ASP A 36 17.47 -3.09 0.03
CA ASP A 36 18.64 -3.94 0.26
C ASP A 36 19.30 -3.55 1.59
N GLY A 37 19.65 -4.56 2.41
CA GLY A 37 20.21 -4.36 3.74
C GLY A 37 21.50 -3.55 3.75
N ASP A 38 22.40 -3.77 2.79
CA ASP A 38 23.68 -3.02 2.69
C ASP A 38 23.44 -1.56 2.30
N SER A 39 22.50 -1.31 1.41
CA SER A 39 22.13 0.04 0.98
C SER A 39 21.41 0.79 2.09
N ALA A 40 20.48 0.13 2.80
CA ALA A 40 19.80 0.69 3.95
C ALA A 40 20.77 1.08 5.08
N ALA A 41 21.73 0.21 5.39
CA ALA A 41 22.75 0.48 6.41
C ALA A 41 23.63 1.68 6.07
N LYS A 42 24.01 1.85 4.79
CA LYS A 42 24.77 3.03 4.31
C LYS A 42 24.00 4.34 4.44
N LEU A 43 22.67 4.27 4.40
CA LEU A 43 21.78 5.42 4.61
C LEU A 43 21.43 5.64 6.10
N GLY A 44 21.99 4.84 7.01
CA GLY A 44 21.72 4.94 8.46
C GLY A 44 20.34 4.45 8.87
N LEU A 45 19.67 3.65 8.02
CA LEU A 45 18.37 3.06 8.37
C LEU A 45 18.56 1.87 9.31
N PRO A 46 17.64 1.61 10.24
CA PRO A 46 17.71 0.52 11.20
C PRO A 46 17.59 -0.88 10.55
N GLY A 47 17.18 -0.94 9.30
CA GLY A 47 17.03 -2.15 8.50
C GLY A 47 16.48 -1.83 7.13
N ALA A 48 16.45 -2.83 6.24
CA ALA A 48 15.85 -2.69 4.92
C ALA A 48 14.33 -2.50 5.02
N PRO A 49 13.77 -1.38 4.54
CA PRO A 49 12.32 -1.19 4.54
C PRO A 49 11.63 -2.23 3.68
N ILE A 50 10.46 -2.66 4.12
CA ILE A 50 9.54 -3.44 3.29
C ILE A 50 8.92 -2.51 2.24
N GLU A 51 8.80 -2.99 1.02
CA GLU A 51 8.28 -2.22 -0.10
C GLU A 51 6.81 -1.83 0.10
N GLY A 52 6.46 -0.60 -0.28
CA GLY A 52 5.11 -0.07 -0.14
C GLY A 52 4.02 -0.96 -0.74
N PRO A 53 4.17 -1.48 -1.98
CA PRO A 53 3.17 -2.35 -2.58
C PRO A 53 2.87 -3.63 -1.78
N THR A 54 3.85 -4.17 -1.03
CA THR A 54 3.65 -5.33 -0.16
C THR A 54 2.53 -5.10 0.85
N HIS A 55 2.40 -3.87 1.37
CA HIS A 55 1.37 -3.56 2.36
C HIS A 55 -0.05 -3.58 1.77
N PHE A 56 -0.24 -3.41 0.45
CA PHE A 56 -1.55 -3.49 -0.17
C PHE A 56 -2.18 -4.87 -0.10
N SER A 57 -1.37 -5.94 -0.10
CA SER A 57 -1.86 -7.32 -0.04
C SER A 57 -2.64 -7.64 1.24
N GLN A 58 -2.46 -6.86 2.32
CA GLN A 58 -3.23 -7.02 3.55
C GLN A 58 -4.70 -6.61 3.40
N PHE A 59 -5.00 -5.73 2.45
CA PHE A 59 -6.34 -5.18 2.26
C PHE A 59 -7.17 -5.95 1.22
N GLU A 60 -6.53 -6.77 0.39
CA GLU A 60 -7.21 -7.63 -0.58
C GLU A 60 -8.29 -8.51 0.07
N PRO A 61 -8.04 -9.21 1.20
CA PRO A 61 -9.07 -10.04 1.83
C PRO A 61 -10.32 -9.26 2.28
N PHE A 62 -10.18 -8.00 2.69
CA PHE A 62 -11.33 -7.16 3.03
C PHE A 62 -12.16 -6.81 1.79
N GLY A 63 -11.50 -6.42 0.69
CA GLY A 63 -12.16 -6.14 -0.57
C GLY A 63 -12.90 -7.36 -1.12
N ALA A 64 -12.25 -8.52 -1.11
CA ALA A 64 -12.85 -9.77 -1.53
C ALA A 64 -14.05 -10.18 -0.64
N ALA A 65 -13.96 -10.02 0.68
CA ALA A 65 -15.05 -10.34 1.60
C ALA A 65 -16.27 -9.42 1.44
N LEU A 66 -16.06 -8.12 1.15
CA LEU A 66 -17.14 -7.16 1.02
C LEU A 66 -17.79 -7.18 -0.36
N TRP A 67 -17.00 -7.33 -1.42
CA TRP A 67 -17.45 -7.11 -2.79
C TRP A 67 -17.25 -8.31 -3.73
N GLY A 68 -16.73 -9.41 -3.22
CA GLY A 68 -16.53 -10.64 -3.99
C GLY A 68 -15.65 -10.41 -5.22
N ASP A 69 -16.03 -11.05 -6.33
CA ASP A 69 -15.31 -10.98 -7.60
C ASP A 69 -15.21 -9.57 -8.19
N ARG A 70 -16.14 -8.68 -7.86
CA ARG A 70 -16.09 -7.30 -8.32
C ARG A 70 -14.85 -6.57 -7.79
N TRP A 71 -14.34 -6.96 -6.63
CA TRP A 71 -13.12 -6.40 -6.07
C TRP A 71 -11.94 -6.48 -7.06
N PHE A 72 -11.76 -7.61 -7.72
CA PHE A 72 -10.63 -7.83 -8.64
C PHE A 72 -10.75 -7.09 -9.98
N THR A 73 -11.94 -6.60 -10.31
CA THR A 73 -12.19 -5.90 -11.58
C THR A 73 -12.47 -4.41 -11.41
N HIS A 74 -12.97 -4.00 -10.24
CA HIS A 74 -13.41 -2.63 -9.97
C HIS A 74 -12.92 -2.10 -8.62
N GLY A 75 -12.03 -2.81 -7.94
CA GLY A 75 -11.46 -2.38 -6.66
C GLY A 75 -10.43 -1.27 -6.83
N CYS A 76 -10.32 -0.41 -5.82
CA CYS A 76 -9.30 0.63 -5.73
C CYS A 76 -8.76 0.71 -4.31
N ILE A 77 -7.43 0.74 -4.19
CA ILE A 77 -6.71 1.08 -2.96
C ILE A 77 -5.97 2.39 -3.21
N SER A 78 -6.16 3.35 -2.33
CA SER A 78 -5.39 4.59 -2.31
C SER A 78 -4.83 4.77 -0.91
N ALA A 79 -3.50 4.81 -0.76
CA ALA A 79 -2.86 4.88 0.54
C ALA A 79 -1.75 5.91 0.59
N HIS A 80 -1.51 6.41 1.80
CA HIS A 80 -0.36 7.22 2.16
C HIS A 80 0.45 6.50 3.23
N PHE A 81 1.73 6.27 2.96
CA PHE A 81 2.66 5.65 3.89
C PHE A 81 3.16 6.68 4.91
N LEU A 82 3.15 6.32 6.18
CA LEU A 82 3.50 7.18 7.31
C LEU A 82 4.85 6.79 7.92
N ASN A 83 5.06 5.51 8.15
CA ASN A 83 6.30 4.98 8.71
C ASN A 83 6.72 3.71 7.99
N MET A 84 8.04 3.51 7.88
CA MET A 84 8.59 2.30 7.32
C MET A 84 8.37 1.10 8.24
N VAL A 85 8.27 -0.07 7.63
CA VAL A 85 8.30 -1.37 8.30
C VAL A 85 9.57 -2.07 7.85
N ILE A 86 10.32 -2.64 8.79
CA ILE A 86 11.51 -3.44 8.50
C ILE A 86 11.24 -4.92 8.72
N GLY A 87 12.12 -5.77 8.20
CA GLY A 87 11.97 -7.22 8.34
C GLY A 87 11.82 -7.68 9.79
N GLY A 88 10.84 -8.53 10.04
CA GLY A 88 10.52 -9.06 11.39
C GLY A 88 9.49 -8.25 12.18
N GLU A 89 9.17 -7.03 11.79
CA GLU A 89 8.10 -6.25 12.43
C GLU A 89 6.73 -6.76 11.97
N GLU A 90 5.78 -6.84 12.91
CA GLU A 90 4.41 -7.24 12.62
C GLU A 90 3.50 -6.03 12.39
N VAL A 91 2.60 -6.16 11.44
CA VAL A 91 1.61 -5.14 11.05
C VAL A 91 0.21 -5.72 11.07
N GLU A 92 -0.74 -4.96 11.59
CA GLU A 92 -2.18 -5.23 11.56
C GLU A 92 -2.87 -4.23 10.65
N ALA A 93 -3.64 -4.74 9.68
CA ALA A 93 -4.48 -3.93 8.80
C ALA A 93 -5.92 -3.86 9.31
N LYS A 94 -6.57 -2.70 9.13
CA LYS A 94 -7.97 -2.45 9.49
C LYS A 94 -8.71 -1.78 8.35
N LEU A 95 -9.98 -2.12 8.22
CA LEU A 95 -10.92 -1.45 7.33
C LEU A 95 -12.13 -0.98 8.14
N THR A 96 -12.45 0.30 8.07
CA THR A 96 -13.62 0.90 8.70
C THR A 96 -14.60 1.37 7.63
N ILE A 97 -15.86 0.93 7.72
CA ILE A 97 -16.95 1.24 6.79
C ILE A 97 -18.16 1.80 7.55
N ASP A 98 -19.00 2.57 6.86
CA ASP A 98 -20.20 3.20 7.41
C ASP A 98 -21.44 2.29 7.42
N GLY A 99 -21.23 0.98 7.41
CA GLY A 99 -22.29 -0.02 7.54
C GLY A 99 -22.35 -1.03 6.40
N PRO A 100 -23.31 -1.96 6.47
CA PRO A 100 -23.49 -2.97 5.43
C PRO A 100 -23.78 -2.34 4.07
N GLY A 101 -23.19 -2.91 3.01
CA GLY A 101 -23.37 -2.42 1.65
C GLY A 101 -22.54 -1.18 1.30
N ALA A 102 -21.65 -0.73 2.18
CA ALA A 102 -20.72 0.36 1.87
C ALA A 102 -19.89 0.03 0.63
N VAL A 103 -19.76 1.01 -0.27
CA VAL A 103 -18.95 0.90 -1.49
C VAL A 103 -17.54 1.47 -1.27
N ARG A 104 -17.28 1.99 -0.08
CA ARG A 104 -16.03 2.62 0.32
C ARG A 104 -15.80 2.47 1.81
N GLY A 105 -14.54 2.42 2.23
CA GLY A 105 -14.12 2.48 3.62
C GLY A 105 -12.76 3.12 3.77
N ARG A 106 -12.42 3.44 5.01
CA ARG A 106 -11.10 3.91 5.41
C ARG A 106 -10.24 2.71 5.77
N ILE A 107 -9.01 2.71 5.31
CA ILE A 107 -7.99 1.72 5.67
C ILE A 107 -6.91 2.35 6.54
N ASP A 108 -6.45 1.57 7.51
CA ASP A 108 -5.32 1.91 8.37
C ASP A 108 -4.48 0.64 8.59
N ALA A 109 -3.17 0.80 8.72
CA ALA A 109 -2.29 -0.27 9.18
C ALA A 109 -1.35 0.27 10.26
N ALA A 110 -1.07 -0.53 11.27
CA ALA A 110 -0.19 -0.16 12.37
C ALA A 110 0.69 -1.34 12.81
N LYS A 111 1.88 -1.02 13.34
CA LYS A 111 2.77 -1.98 13.98
C LYS A 111 2.19 -2.49 15.31
N ALA A 112 2.81 -3.51 15.89
CA ALA A 112 2.40 -4.08 17.17
C ALA A 112 2.43 -3.09 18.34
N ASP A 113 3.31 -2.09 18.28
CA ASP A 113 3.43 -1.00 19.27
C ASP A 113 2.45 0.16 19.04
N GLY A 114 1.61 0.08 18.01
CA GLY A 114 0.67 1.12 17.63
C GLY A 114 1.22 2.17 16.66
N THR A 115 2.49 2.10 16.26
CA THR A 115 3.07 3.02 15.27
C THR A 115 2.29 2.91 13.95
N PRO A 116 1.70 4.00 13.42
CA PRO A 116 0.94 3.96 12.18
C PRO A 116 1.87 3.70 10.99
N VAL A 117 1.49 2.77 10.12
CA VAL A 117 2.25 2.40 8.91
C VAL A 117 1.69 3.10 7.68
N LEU A 118 0.38 3.05 7.50
CA LEU A 118 -0.30 3.73 6.41
C LEU A 118 -1.74 4.10 6.82
N THR A 119 -2.30 5.04 6.09
CA THR A 119 -3.73 5.36 6.08
C THR A 119 -4.22 5.49 4.64
N GLY A 120 -5.53 5.34 4.40
CA GLY A 120 -6.03 5.43 3.05
C GLY A 120 -7.50 5.09 2.89
N THR A 121 -7.87 4.77 1.66
CA THR A 121 -9.23 4.38 1.27
C THR A 121 -9.22 3.08 0.48
N LEU A 122 -10.22 2.26 0.73
CA LEU A 122 -10.57 1.07 -0.05
C LEU A 122 -11.96 1.29 -0.63
N SER A 123 -12.15 1.04 -1.92
CA SER A 123 -13.45 1.28 -2.57
C SER A 123 -13.69 0.35 -3.75
N ILE A 124 -14.98 0.26 -4.14
CA ILE A 124 -15.43 -0.49 -5.31
C ILE A 124 -16.08 0.47 -6.31
N GLY A 125 -15.61 0.44 -7.58
CA GLY A 125 -16.11 1.28 -8.66
C GLY A 125 -17.47 0.89 -9.20
N PRO A 126 -17.94 1.66 -10.26
CA PRO A 126 -17.13 2.57 -11.10
C PRO A 126 -16.83 3.94 -10.50
N ASP A 127 -17.60 4.43 -9.54
CA ASP A 127 -17.33 5.70 -8.85
C ASP A 127 -16.68 5.42 -7.50
N HIS A 128 -15.38 5.76 -7.37
CA HIS A 128 -14.62 5.56 -6.14
C HIS A 128 -14.76 6.72 -5.14
N GLY A 129 -15.35 7.85 -5.55
CA GLY A 129 -15.39 9.07 -4.76
C GLY A 129 -13.99 9.64 -4.48
N PRO A 130 -13.88 10.57 -3.51
CA PRO A 130 -12.59 11.11 -3.11
C PRO A 130 -11.70 10.01 -2.50
N THR A 131 -10.46 9.92 -2.97
CA THR A 131 -9.46 8.97 -2.48
C THR A 131 -8.43 9.70 -1.63
N GLU A 132 -7.69 8.96 -0.79
CA GLU A 132 -6.58 9.55 0.00
C GLU A 132 -5.62 10.34 -0.89
N LEU A 133 -5.26 9.80 -2.06
CA LEU A 133 -4.37 10.49 -3.01
C LEU A 133 -5.02 11.76 -3.57
N SER A 134 -6.30 11.72 -3.97
CA SER A 134 -6.98 12.88 -4.57
C SER A 134 -7.11 14.03 -3.56
N GLU A 135 -7.40 13.74 -2.31
CA GLU A 135 -7.48 14.73 -1.23
C GLU A 135 -6.12 15.37 -0.96
N ARG A 136 -5.04 14.57 -0.96
CA ARG A 136 -3.66 15.07 -0.81
C ARG A 136 -3.20 15.91 -1.98
N LEU A 137 -3.58 15.56 -3.20
CA LEU A 137 -3.28 16.38 -4.38
C LEU A 137 -3.93 17.76 -4.29
N VAL A 138 -5.18 17.84 -3.85
CA VAL A 138 -5.86 19.13 -3.62
C VAL A 138 -5.12 19.94 -2.54
N ALA A 139 -4.76 19.30 -1.43
CA ALA A 139 -4.02 19.96 -0.36
C ALA A 139 -2.62 20.41 -0.79
N ALA A 140 -1.93 19.61 -1.60
CA ALA A 140 -0.62 19.95 -2.15
C ALA A 140 -0.69 21.13 -3.13
N ALA A 141 -1.70 21.15 -4.01
CA ALA A 141 -1.90 22.25 -4.96
C ALA A 141 -2.19 23.61 -4.28
N ALA A 142 -2.72 23.59 -3.06
CA ALA A 142 -2.96 24.80 -2.26
C ALA A 142 -1.71 25.34 -1.55
N ARG A 143 -0.59 24.59 -1.55
CA ARG A 143 0.67 25.05 -0.93
C ARG A 143 1.44 25.96 -1.88
N PRO A 144 2.13 27.00 -1.35
CA PRO A 144 3.05 27.77 -2.19
C PRO A 144 4.15 26.85 -2.74
N PRO A 145 4.63 27.11 -3.98
CA PRO A 145 5.72 26.34 -4.53
C PRO A 145 6.97 26.51 -3.67
N GLU A 146 7.53 25.41 -3.21
CA GLU A 146 8.82 25.36 -2.51
C GLU A 146 9.90 24.93 -3.50
N SER A 147 11.12 25.44 -3.33
CA SER A 147 12.24 24.96 -4.15
C SER A 147 12.75 23.63 -3.60
N PHE A 148 12.18 22.54 -4.08
CA PHE A 148 12.68 21.20 -3.79
C PHE A 148 13.70 20.77 -4.83
N HIS A 149 14.88 20.41 -4.37
CA HIS A 149 15.87 19.68 -5.17
C HIS A 149 15.86 18.21 -4.74
N VAL A 150 14.80 17.47 -5.14
CA VAL A 150 14.70 16.05 -4.81
C VAL A 150 15.56 15.20 -5.75
N ILE A 151 15.64 15.59 -7.04
CA ILE A 151 16.47 14.92 -8.05
C ILE A 151 17.00 16.03 -8.98
N ASP A 152 18.18 16.54 -8.71
CA ASP A 152 18.83 17.64 -9.45
C ASP A 152 19.46 17.19 -10.78
N GLN A 153 19.64 15.87 -10.97
CA GLN A 153 20.27 15.29 -12.17
C GLN A 153 19.28 14.89 -13.27
N MET A 154 17.97 15.04 -13.03
CA MET A 154 16.97 14.75 -14.07
C MET A 154 16.72 15.96 -14.97
N THR A 155 16.79 15.73 -16.27
CA THR A 155 16.51 16.75 -17.29
C THR A 155 15.31 16.35 -18.15
N ILE A 156 14.54 17.36 -18.62
CA ILE A 156 13.41 17.10 -19.54
C ILE A 156 13.96 16.46 -20.82
N GLY A 157 13.40 15.31 -21.21
CA GLY A 157 13.83 14.57 -22.41
C GLY A 157 14.92 13.54 -22.13
N GLN A 158 15.42 13.43 -20.90
CA GLN A 158 16.31 12.34 -20.51
C GLN A 158 15.63 10.98 -20.74
N ARG A 159 16.40 10.03 -21.29
CA ARG A 159 15.95 8.65 -21.52
C ARG A 159 16.95 7.70 -20.90
N SER A 160 16.46 6.54 -20.44
CA SER A 160 17.33 5.42 -20.06
C SER A 160 18.03 4.84 -21.30
N SER A 161 19.08 4.07 -21.10
CA SER A 161 19.73 3.30 -22.16
C SER A 161 18.80 2.27 -22.82
N GLY A 162 17.76 1.81 -22.06
CA GLY A 162 16.79 0.84 -22.53
C GLY A 162 17.26 -0.61 -22.44
N ASP A 163 18.42 -0.85 -21.80
CA ASP A 163 19.06 -2.16 -21.67
C ASP A 163 19.03 -2.69 -20.23
N GLU A 164 18.31 -2.02 -19.31
CA GLU A 164 18.10 -2.52 -17.96
C GLU A 164 17.23 -3.79 -17.98
N ILE A 165 17.71 -4.82 -17.30
CA ILE A 165 17.01 -6.09 -17.15
C ILE A 165 16.55 -6.23 -15.70
N VAL A 166 15.23 -6.37 -15.51
CA VAL A 166 14.61 -6.71 -14.22
C VAL A 166 14.12 -8.16 -14.27
N ARG A 167 14.49 -8.96 -13.28
CA ARG A 167 14.04 -10.34 -13.14
C ARG A 167 13.12 -10.45 -11.91
N ILE A 168 11.89 -10.89 -12.14
CA ILE A 168 10.89 -11.14 -11.08
C ILE A 168 10.91 -12.62 -10.77
N GLY A 169 11.04 -12.98 -9.51
CA GLY A 169 11.25 -14.36 -9.06
C GLY A 169 10.02 -15.27 -9.20
N PHE A 170 8.81 -14.72 -9.08
CA PHE A 170 7.56 -15.47 -9.24
C PHE A 170 6.37 -14.56 -9.55
N ASP A 171 5.31 -15.14 -10.12
CA ASP A 171 4.18 -14.39 -10.69
C ASP A 171 3.21 -13.84 -9.64
N ASP A 172 3.02 -14.54 -8.53
CA ASP A 172 2.06 -14.17 -7.45
C ASP A 172 2.78 -13.86 -6.12
N HIS A 173 3.74 -12.95 -6.14
CA HIS A 173 4.48 -12.61 -4.93
C HIS A 173 3.65 -11.79 -3.93
N MET A 174 2.67 -11.00 -4.36
CA MET A 174 1.87 -10.16 -3.44
C MET A 174 1.07 -11.00 -2.46
N GLY A 175 0.44 -12.07 -2.90
CA GLY A 175 -0.27 -13.02 -2.02
C GLY A 175 0.66 -13.76 -1.06
N SER A 176 1.87 -14.12 -1.49
CA SER A 176 2.84 -14.84 -0.68
C SER A 176 3.52 -13.97 0.36
N LEU A 177 3.73 -12.68 0.10
CA LEU A 177 4.44 -11.75 0.98
C LEU A 177 3.80 -11.59 2.36
N TYR A 178 2.48 -11.67 2.44
CA TYR A 178 1.75 -11.71 3.70
C TYR A 178 1.21 -13.11 4.03
N ARG A 179 1.58 -14.13 3.25
CA ARG A 179 1.03 -15.49 3.35
C ARG A 179 -0.50 -15.49 3.40
N SER A 180 -1.12 -14.49 2.78
CA SER A 180 -2.54 -14.45 2.58
C SER A 180 -2.86 -15.24 1.33
N ARG A 181 -3.73 -16.22 1.44
CA ARG A 181 -4.32 -16.84 0.26
C ARG A 181 -5.55 -16.00 -0.09
N SER A 182 -5.53 -15.32 -1.22
CA SER A 182 -6.77 -14.92 -1.84
C SER A 182 -7.52 -16.19 -2.28
N ALA A 183 -8.84 -16.13 -2.31
CA ALA A 183 -9.65 -17.26 -2.79
C ALA A 183 -9.34 -17.63 -4.27
N ARG A 184 -8.48 -16.85 -4.95
CA ARG A 184 -8.09 -17.05 -6.34
C ARG A 184 -6.68 -17.63 -6.55
N SER A 185 -5.83 -17.67 -5.54
CA SER A 185 -4.50 -18.30 -5.68
C SER A 185 -4.56 -19.83 -5.70
N SER A 186 -5.74 -20.41 -5.84
CA SER A 186 -5.99 -21.85 -5.92
C SER A 186 -6.61 -22.27 -7.26
N LEU A 187 -6.46 -21.49 -8.32
CA LEU A 187 -6.85 -21.88 -9.68
C LEU A 187 -5.61 -22.18 -10.52
#